data_aca2074781db98f59996a6b4e38e00c9
#
_entry.id   aca2074781db98f59996a6b4e38e00c9
#
_cell.length_a   1.000
_cell.length_b   1.000
_cell.length_c   1.000
_cell.angle_alpha   90.00
_cell.angle_beta   90.00
_cell.angle_gamma   90.00
#
_symmetry.space_group_name_H-M   'P 1'
#
loop_
_entity.id
_entity.type
_entity.pdbx_description
1 polymer ?
#
loop_
_entity_poly.entity_id
_entity_poly.type
_entity_poly.pdbx_seq_one_letter_code
_entity_poly.pdbx_strand_id
1 'polypeptide(L)'
;MFRLSNDEELDIQTLSSFISDHRFWVENRYKPLMDAYMTRYPIFDLPPKPEWKPDKRIAVNFAKYIVDTMNGFFIGIPIKIDCDDPAISEYVEFLDQYNDQDDNNAELSKMCSIYGKGYEMYYVDDLGNIGITYLSPEESFMIYDDSILQRPRYFCRIYEDADDTVYVSV
;
A
#
# COMPACT_ATOMS: atom_id res chain seq x y z
N MET A 1 3.67 -9.75 -11.51
CA MET A 1 3.66 -10.67 -10.37
C MET A 1 5.01 -11.35 -10.33
N PHE A 2 5.73 -11.23 -9.21
CA PHE A 2 7.08 -11.77 -9.04
C PHE A 2 6.97 -13.24 -8.65
N ARG A 3 7.70 -14.11 -9.37
CA ARG A 3 7.70 -15.56 -9.14
C ARG A 3 9.12 -16.08 -9.05
N LEU A 4 9.35 -17.00 -8.15
CA LEU A 4 10.60 -17.70 -7.96
C LEU A 4 10.30 -19.20 -7.94
N SER A 5 11.10 -19.99 -8.67
CA SER A 5 10.94 -21.44 -8.68
C SER A 5 11.13 -22.03 -7.28
N ASN A 6 10.40 -23.10 -6.96
CA ASN A 6 10.50 -23.76 -5.65
C ASN A 6 11.91 -24.32 -5.37
N ASP A 7 12.66 -24.65 -6.42
CA ASP A 7 14.01 -25.19 -6.35
C ASP A 7 15.09 -24.11 -6.27
N GLU A 8 14.71 -22.81 -6.41
CA GLU A 8 15.63 -21.68 -6.39
C GLU A 8 15.55 -20.94 -5.05
N GLU A 9 16.70 -20.55 -4.52
CA GLU A 9 16.79 -19.58 -3.41
C GLU A 9 16.88 -18.16 -3.96
N LEU A 10 16.39 -17.20 -3.19
CA LEU A 10 16.43 -15.79 -3.56
C LEU A 10 17.87 -15.27 -3.42
N ASP A 11 18.55 -15.09 -4.54
CA ASP A 11 19.87 -14.47 -4.58
C ASP A 11 19.81 -12.96 -4.81
N ILE A 12 20.95 -12.28 -4.64
CA ILE A 12 21.05 -10.81 -4.77
C ILE A 12 20.73 -10.35 -6.20
N GLN A 13 21.09 -11.13 -7.22
CA GLN A 13 20.85 -10.76 -8.62
C GLN A 13 19.38 -10.84 -8.96
N THR A 14 18.72 -11.92 -8.58
CA THR A 14 17.28 -12.11 -8.76
C THR A 14 16.49 -11.06 -7.98
N LEU A 15 16.88 -10.77 -6.74
CA LEU A 15 16.27 -9.71 -5.94
C LEU A 15 16.41 -8.33 -6.61
N SER A 16 17.61 -8.01 -7.11
CA SER A 16 17.87 -6.75 -7.83
C SER A 16 17.01 -6.62 -9.09
N SER A 17 16.81 -7.71 -9.83
CA SER A 17 15.91 -7.74 -10.98
C SER A 17 14.45 -7.46 -10.56
N PHE A 18 13.97 -8.11 -9.51
CA PHE A 18 12.62 -7.88 -9.00
C PHE A 18 12.40 -6.46 -8.49
N ILE A 19 13.41 -5.86 -7.86
CA ILE A 19 13.35 -4.44 -7.43
C ILE A 19 13.26 -3.53 -8.67
N SER A 20 14.04 -3.79 -9.71
CA SER A 20 13.99 -3.01 -10.95
C SER A 20 12.62 -3.11 -11.62
N ASP A 21 12.07 -4.31 -11.73
CA ASP A 21 10.74 -4.55 -12.26
C ASP A 21 9.65 -3.89 -11.39
N HIS A 22 9.79 -3.95 -10.06
CA HIS A 22 8.86 -3.28 -9.15
C HIS A 22 8.88 -1.77 -9.35
N ARG A 23 10.06 -1.14 -9.44
CA ARG A 23 10.19 0.29 -9.74
C ARG A 23 9.53 0.66 -11.07
N PHE A 24 9.69 -0.17 -12.09
CA PHE A 24 8.97 0.03 -13.36
C PHE A 24 7.44 -0.01 -13.18
N TRP A 25 6.92 -0.93 -12.36
CA TRP A 25 5.50 -1.01 -12.04
C TRP A 25 5.01 0.21 -11.23
N VAL A 26 5.82 0.69 -10.29
CA VAL A 26 5.51 1.89 -9.51
C VAL A 26 5.35 3.08 -10.44
N GLU A 27 6.32 3.35 -11.31
CA GLU A 27 6.30 4.50 -12.22
C GLU A 27 5.16 4.43 -13.24
N ASN A 28 4.89 3.25 -13.80
CA ASN A 28 3.97 3.14 -14.93
C ASN A 28 2.53 2.77 -14.53
N ARG A 29 2.30 2.34 -13.29
CA ARG A 29 0.98 1.93 -12.84
C ARG A 29 0.57 2.58 -11.53
N TYR A 30 1.36 2.47 -10.47
CA TYR A 30 0.91 2.91 -9.15
C TYR A 30 0.89 4.42 -9.02
N LYS A 31 1.95 5.12 -9.42
CA LYS A 31 1.98 6.59 -9.42
C LYS A 31 0.83 7.21 -10.23
N PRO A 32 0.53 6.77 -11.48
CA PRO A 32 -0.64 7.27 -12.20
C PRO A 32 -1.98 7.05 -11.49
N LEU A 33 -2.15 5.95 -10.76
CA LEU A 33 -3.36 5.69 -9.97
C LEU A 33 -3.46 6.65 -8.78
N MET A 34 -2.35 6.86 -8.06
CA MET A 34 -2.29 7.83 -6.97
C MET A 34 -2.47 9.27 -7.49
N ASP A 35 -1.87 9.63 -8.61
CA ASP A 35 -2.04 10.94 -9.24
C ASP A 35 -3.49 11.20 -9.64
N ALA A 36 -4.19 10.18 -10.13
CA ALA A 36 -5.63 10.28 -10.40
C ALA A 36 -6.43 10.51 -9.11
N TYR A 37 -6.11 9.82 -8.03
CA TYR A 37 -6.73 10.03 -6.73
C TYR A 37 -6.43 11.43 -6.16
N MET A 38 -5.20 11.91 -6.30
CA MET A 38 -4.73 13.22 -5.81
C MET A 38 -5.07 14.40 -6.71
N THR A 39 -5.81 14.20 -7.79
CA THR A 39 -6.15 15.25 -8.78
C THR A 39 -4.93 15.84 -9.48
N ARG A 40 -3.85 15.09 -9.63
CA ARG A 40 -2.65 15.48 -10.36
C ARG A 40 -2.79 15.13 -11.83
N TYR A 41 -3.60 15.90 -12.55
CA TYR A 41 -3.89 15.62 -13.96
C TYR A 41 -2.95 16.41 -14.89
N PRO A 42 -2.43 15.79 -15.94
CA PRO A 42 -1.52 16.45 -16.91
C PRO A 42 -2.08 17.72 -17.54
N ILE A 43 -3.39 17.92 -17.51
CA ILE A 43 -4.03 19.14 -18.02
C ILE A 43 -3.58 20.39 -17.28
N PHE A 44 -3.18 20.28 -16.01
CA PHE A 44 -2.70 21.40 -15.21
C PHE A 44 -1.26 21.79 -15.55
N ASP A 45 -0.47 20.85 -16.07
CA ASP A 45 0.94 21.05 -16.43
C ASP A 45 1.12 21.62 -17.86
N LEU A 46 0.02 21.73 -18.61
CA LEU A 46 0.07 22.30 -19.95
C LEU A 46 0.45 23.80 -19.88
N PRO A 47 1.21 24.31 -20.85
CA PRO A 47 1.57 25.73 -20.91
C PRO A 47 0.32 26.61 -20.95
N PRO A 48 0.36 27.82 -20.38
CA PRO A 48 -0.78 28.74 -20.41
C PRO A 48 -1.14 29.10 -21.85
N LYS A 49 -2.43 29.26 -22.09
CA LYS A 49 -2.92 29.72 -23.39
C LYS A 49 -2.63 31.22 -23.59
N PRO A 50 -2.57 31.72 -24.82
CA PRO A 50 -2.49 33.17 -25.10
C PRO A 50 -3.63 33.92 -24.40
N GLU A 51 -3.37 35.18 -23.96
CA GLU A 51 -4.30 36.02 -23.20
C GLU A 51 -5.69 36.17 -23.84
N TRP A 52 -5.79 36.08 -25.15
CA TRP A 52 -7.05 36.20 -25.90
C TRP A 52 -7.87 34.89 -25.92
N LYS A 53 -7.32 33.77 -25.43
CA LYS A 53 -8.01 32.50 -25.32
C LYS A 53 -8.35 32.17 -23.86
N PRO A 54 -9.61 31.84 -23.55
CA PRO A 54 -9.96 31.36 -22.19
C PRO A 54 -9.14 30.11 -21.80
N ASP A 55 -8.47 30.19 -20.69
CA ASP A 55 -7.73 29.04 -20.11
C ASP A 55 -8.43 28.55 -18.84
N LYS A 56 -9.53 27.84 -19.04
CA LYS A 56 -10.31 27.25 -17.94
C LYS A 56 -9.96 25.78 -17.85
N ARG A 57 -9.15 25.42 -16.85
CA ARG A 57 -8.80 24.03 -16.54
C ARG A 57 -9.61 23.60 -15.34
N ILE A 58 -10.65 22.84 -15.58
CA ILE A 58 -11.54 22.33 -14.54
C ILE A 58 -11.43 20.81 -14.56
N ALA A 59 -11.09 20.21 -13.43
CA ALA A 59 -11.11 18.79 -13.25
C ALA A 59 -12.09 18.41 -12.14
N VAL A 60 -12.85 17.36 -12.38
CA VAL A 60 -13.70 16.71 -11.38
C VAL A 60 -13.06 15.38 -11.01
N ASN A 61 -12.70 15.21 -9.74
CA ASN A 61 -12.01 14.02 -9.30
C ASN A 61 -13.00 12.89 -8.96
N PHE A 62 -13.46 12.20 -9.99
CA PHE A 62 -14.29 11.00 -9.78
C PHE A 62 -13.53 9.84 -9.17
N ALA A 63 -12.21 9.72 -9.41
CA ALA A 63 -11.40 8.67 -8.81
C ALA A 63 -11.42 8.79 -7.28
N LYS A 64 -11.14 9.98 -6.75
CA LYS A 64 -11.22 10.24 -5.32
C LYS A 64 -12.64 10.04 -4.78
N TYR A 65 -13.64 10.54 -5.47
CA TYR A 65 -15.03 10.39 -5.05
C TYR A 65 -15.43 8.91 -4.91
N ILE A 66 -15.06 8.06 -5.87
CA ILE A 66 -15.38 6.62 -5.84
C ILE A 66 -14.63 5.94 -4.70
N VAL A 67 -13.31 6.19 -4.56
CA VAL A 67 -12.48 5.59 -3.50
C VAL A 67 -13.01 5.98 -2.12
N ASP A 68 -13.22 7.27 -1.87
CA ASP A 68 -13.67 7.76 -0.56
C ASP A 68 -15.09 7.25 -0.23
N THR A 69 -15.99 7.17 -1.22
CA THR A 69 -17.33 6.61 -1.03
C THR A 69 -17.29 5.12 -0.72
N MET A 70 -16.48 4.35 -1.46
CA MET A 70 -16.32 2.91 -1.21
C MET A 70 -15.68 2.64 0.14
N ASN A 71 -14.65 3.41 0.50
CA ASN A 71 -13.98 3.31 1.79
C ASN A 71 -14.94 3.63 2.95
N GLY A 72 -15.67 4.74 2.85
CA GLY A 72 -16.66 5.10 3.85
C GLY A 72 -17.83 4.12 3.98
N PHE A 73 -18.21 3.43 2.90
CA PHE A 73 -19.21 2.37 2.94
C PHE A 73 -18.68 1.08 3.58
N PHE A 74 -17.42 0.72 3.26
CA PHE A 74 -16.82 -0.54 3.70
C PHE A 74 -16.32 -0.50 5.15
N ILE A 75 -15.67 0.57 5.56
CA ILE A 75 -15.01 0.68 6.87
C ILE A 75 -15.41 1.96 7.65
N GLY A 76 -16.47 2.64 7.24
CA GLY A 76 -16.94 3.87 7.91
C GLY A 76 -17.49 3.62 9.32
N ILE A 77 -17.69 2.37 9.70
CA ILE A 77 -17.97 1.94 11.08
C ILE A 77 -16.82 1.02 11.49
N PRO A 78 -16.13 1.31 12.61
CA PRO A 78 -15.06 0.48 13.10
C PRO A 78 -15.44 -0.99 13.25
N ILE A 79 -14.50 -1.88 12.97
CA ILE A 79 -14.68 -3.32 13.14
C ILE A 79 -14.73 -3.60 14.65
N LYS A 80 -15.78 -4.26 15.12
CA LYS A 80 -15.88 -4.71 16.50
C LYS A 80 -15.57 -6.19 16.58
N ILE A 81 -14.62 -6.51 17.43
CA ILE A 81 -14.25 -7.91 17.76
C ILE A 81 -14.82 -8.19 19.14
N ASP A 82 -15.66 -9.23 19.21
CA ASP A 82 -16.26 -9.68 20.46
C ASP A 82 -15.76 -11.10 20.78
N CYS A 83 -15.40 -11.34 22.03
CA CYS A 83 -14.86 -12.61 22.48
C CYS A 83 -15.47 -12.98 23.84
N ASP A 84 -15.85 -14.24 24.00
CA ASP A 84 -16.45 -14.78 25.25
C ASP A 84 -15.44 -14.79 26.41
N ASP A 85 -14.14 -14.84 26.13
CA ASP A 85 -13.09 -14.80 27.14
C ASP A 85 -12.71 -13.33 27.44
N PRO A 86 -12.94 -12.85 28.68
CA PRO A 86 -12.64 -11.47 29.04
C PRO A 86 -11.16 -11.09 28.89
N ALA A 87 -10.23 -12.01 29.14
CA ALA A 87 -8.80 -11.72 29.03
C ALA A 87 -8.36 -11.55 27.56
N ILE A 88 -8.95 -12.32 26.67
CA ILE A 88 -8.71 -12.17 25.23
C ILE A 88 -9.34 -10.86 24.72
N SER A 89 -10.56 -10.56 25.16
CA SER A 89 -11.26 -9.33 24.80
C SER A 89 -10.45 -8.07 25.20
N GLU A 90 -9.94 -8.05 26.44
CA GLU A 90 -9.10 -6.96 26.95
C GLU A 90 -7.78 -6.83 26.14
N TYR A 91 -7.17 -7.95 25.78
CA TYR A 91 -5.94 -7.92 24.97
C TYR A 91 -6.18 -7.45 23.53
N VAL A 92 -7.30 -7.86 22.91
CA VAL A 92 -7.68 -7.39 21.58
C VAL A 92 -7.95 -5.89 21.58
N GLU A 93 -8.68 -5.39 22.59
CA GLU A 93 -8.92 -3.94 22.75
C GLU A 93 -7.61 -3.16 22.96
N PHE A 94 -6.67 -3.72 23.74
CA PHE A 94 -5.33 -3.13 23.87
C PHE A 94 -4.59 -3.08 22.54
N LEU A 95 -4.59 -4.16 21.75
CA LEU A 95 -3.94 -4.19 20.43
C LEU A 95 -4.55 -3.17 19.46
N ASP A 96 -5.87 -3.04 19.47
CA ASP A 96 -6.61 -2.11 18.64
C ASP A 96 -6.22 -0.65 18.95
N GLN A 97 -6.21 -0.30 20.23
CA GLN A 97 -5.82 1.03 20.70
C GLN A 97 -4.31 1.30 20.51
N TYR A 98 -3.47 0.31 20.77
CA TYR A 98 -2.03 0.45 20.68
C TYR A 98 -1.54 0.71 19.23
N ASN A 99 -2.23 0.10 18.27
CA ASN A 99 -1.87 0.20 16.86
C ASN A 99 -2.72 1.22 16.08
N ASP A 100 -3.68 1.90 16.71
CA ASP A 100 -4.66 2.75 16.00
C ASP A 100 -5.30 1.97 14.82
N GLN A 101 -5.82 0.78 15.13
CA GLN A 101 -6.19 -0.21 14.12
C GLN A 101 -7.35 0.25 13.23
N ASP A 102 -8.23 1.09 13.74
CA ASP A 102 -9.32 1.66 12.96
C ASP A 102 -8.81 2.53 11.82
N ASP A 103 -7.80 3.38 12.09
CA ASP A 103 -7.17 4.22 11.08
C ASP A 103 -6.34 3.38 10.11
N ASN A 104 -5.55 2.42 10.62
CA ASN A 104 -4.80 1.47 9.79
C ASN A 104 -5.71 0.69 8.82
N ASN A 105 -6.86 0.21 9.29
CA ASN A 105 -7.83 -0.49 8.45
C ASN A 105 -8.43 0.43 7.37
N ALA A 106 -8.72 1.70 7.71
CA ALA A 106 -9.23 2.68 6.77
C ALA A 106 -8.20 3.01 5.68
N GLU A 107 -6.94 3.21 6.06
CA GLU A 107 -5.84 3.47 5.12
C GLU A 107 -5.55 2.24 4.24
N LEU A 108 -5.53 1.03 4.81
CA LEU A 108 -5.36 -0.22 4.06
C LEU A 108 -6.48 -0.41 3.02
N SER A 109 -7.74 -0.18 3.41
CA SER A 109 -8.90 -0.24 2.52
C SER A 109 -8.80 0.78 1.40
N LYS A 110 -8.38 2.01 1.72
CA LYS A 110 -8.13 3.07 0.74
C LYS A 110 -7.05 2.67 -0.26
N MET A 111 -5.92 2.12 0.21
CA MET A 111 -4.86 1.62 -0.67
C MET A 111 -5.34 0.48 -1.57
N CYS A 112 -6.11 -0.46 -1.02
CA CYS A 112 -6.73 -1.51 -1.83
C CYS A 112 -7.65 -0.96 -2.92
N SER A 113 -8.37 0.13 -2.63
CA SER A 113 -9.26 0.78 -3.60
C SER A 113 -8.49 1.53 -4.69
N ILE A 114 -7.34 2.15 -4.36
CA ILE A 114 -6.51 2.90 -5.31
C ILE A 114 -5.67 1.95 -6.17
N TYR A 115 -4.93 1.03 -5.55
CA TYR A 115 -3.92 0.21 -6.22
C TYR A 115 -4.40 -1.20 -6.59
N GLY A 116 -5.56 -1.62 -6.07
CA GLY A 116 -6.08 -2.99 -6.19
C GLY A 116 -5.45 -3.98 -5.21
N LYS A 117 -4.58 -3.51 -4.31
CA LYS A 117 -3.96 -4.26 -3.22
C LYS A 117 -3.38 -3.33 -2.17
N GLY A 118 -3.18 -3.84 -0.97
CA GLY A 118 -2.44 -3.25 0.13
C GLY A 118 -1.79 -4.38 0.92
N TYR A 119 -0.86 -4.04 1.77
CA TYR A 119 -0.17 -5.00 2.63
C TYR A 119 -0.30 -4.57 4.08
N GLU A 120 -0.45 -5.53 4.95
CA GLU A 120 -0.40 -5.35 6.39
C GLU A 120 0.80 -6.11 6.93
N MET A 121 1.53 -5.50 7.85
CA MET A 121 2.72 -6.09 8.45
C MET A 121 2.56 -6.16 9.96
N TYR A 122 2.88 -7.32 10.50
CA TYR A 122 2.96 -7.58 11.93
C TYR A 122 4.43 -7.66 12.32
N TYR A 123 4.78 -6.98 13.40
CA TYR A 123 6.14 -7.00 13.94
C TYR A 123 6.10 -6.93 15.47
N VAL A 124 7.20 -7.24 16.10
CA VAL A 124 7.38 -7.06 17.55
C VAL A 124 8.24 -5.83 17.77
N ASP A 125 7.74 -4.88 18.56
CA ASP A 125 8.47 -3.68 18.89
C ASP A 125 9.54 -3.90 19.98
N ASP A 126 10.32 -2.85 20.29
CA ASP A 126 11.38 -2.89 21.30
C ASP A 126 10.85 -3.12 22.73
N LEU A 127 9.56 -2.92 22.95
CA LEU A 127 8.89 -3.15 24.23
C LEU A 127 8.29 -4.56 24.34
N GLY A 128 8.34 -5.34 23.26
CA GLY A 128 7.79 -6.70 23.18
C GLY A 128 6.30 -6.73 22.82
N ASN A 129 5.70 -5.60 22.41
CA ASN A 129 4.31 -5.57 21.96
C ASN A 129 4.21 -5.90 20.47
N ILE A 130 3.02 -6.36 20.05
CA ILE A 130 2.71 -6.60 18.64
C ILE A 130 2.35 -5.27 17.99
N GLY A 131 3.20 -4.85 17.06
CA GLY A 131 2.92 -3.72 16.16
C GLY A 131 2.23 -4.21 14.89
N ILE A 132 1.21 -3.48 14.46
CA ILE A 132 0.46 -3.74 13.22
C ILE A 132 0.49 -2.45 12.40
N THR A 133 0.90 -2.53 11.15
CA THR A 133 0.94 -1.36 10.27
C THR A 133 0.62 -1.74 8.83
N TYR A 134 0.12 -0.79 8.06
CA TYR A 134 -0.09 -0.98 6.63
C TYR A 134 1.14 -0.54 5.82
N LEU A 135 1.33 -1.16 4.67
CA LEU A 135 2.41 -0.85 3.73
C LEU A 135 1.87 -0.61 2.33
N SER A 136 2.40 0.44 1.71
CA SER A 136 2.03 0.79 0.34
C SER A 136 2.60 -0.21 -0.68
N PRO A 137 1.83 -0.55 -1.73
CA PRO A 137 2.36 -1.29 -2.88
C PRO A 137 3.44 -0.54 -3.67
N GLU A 138 3.63 0.75 -3.42
CA GLU A 138 4.75 1.51 -4.01
C GLU A 138 6.09 1.17 -3.35
N GLU A 139 6.06 0.80 -2.06
CA GLU A 139 7.23 0.51 -1.26
C GLU A 139 7.44 -0.99 -1.02
N SER A 140 6.45 -1.81 -1.36
CA SER A 140 6.47 -3.22 -1.00
C SER A 140 5.87 -4.13 -2.06
N PHE A 141 6.38 -5.36 -2.11
CA PHE A 141 5.88 -6.39 -3.01
C PHE A 141 6.11 -7.79 -2.43
N MET A 142 5.32 -8.73 -2.95
CA MET A 142 5.36 -10.13 -2.58
C MET A 142 5.96 -10.96 -3.72
N ILE A 143 6.84 -11.89 -3.38
CA ILE A 143 7.39 -12.91 -4.27
C ILE A 143 6.67 -14.22 -3.97
N TYR A 144 6.13 -14.84 -5.01
CA TYR A 144 5.36 -16.08 -4.93
C TYR A 144 6.16 -17.24 -5.51
N ASP A 145 5.78 -18.44 -5.14
CA ASP A 145 6.26 -19.65 -5.81
C ASP A 145 5.67 -19.79 -7.22
N ASP A 146 6.19 -20.75 -8.00
CA ASP A 146 5.73 -21.10 -9.34
C ASP A 146 4.59 -22.13 -9.35
N SER A 147 4.09 -22.53 -8.17
CA SER A 147 2.98 -23.47 -8.05
C SER A 147 1.66 -22.88 -8.54
N ILE A 148 0.69 -23.76 -8.86
CA ILE A 148 -0.66 -23.35 -9.27
C ILE A 148 -1.34 -22.50 -8.19
N LEU A 149 -1.07 -22.78 -6.90
CA LEU A 149 -1.65 -22.06 -5.77
C LEU A 149 -0.96 -20.72 -5.51
N GLN A 150 0.22 -20.47 -6.09
CA GLN A 150 0.99 -19.23 -5.95
C GLN A 150 1.14 -18.81 -4.48
N ARG A 151 1.80 -19.65 -3.70
CA ARG A 151 2.01 -19.38 -2.28
C ARG A 151 3.05 -18.28 -2.11
N PRO A 152 2.84 -17.32 -1.18
CA PRO A 152 3.83 -16.31 -0.87
C PRO A 152 5.08 -16.98 -0.26
N ARG A 153 6.27 -16.59 -0.75
CA ARG A 153 7.57 -17.06 -0.25
C ARG A 153 8.34 -15.97 0.48
N TYR A 154 8.41 -14.80 -0.12
CA TYR A 154 9.13 -13.66 0.44
C TYR A 154 8.28 -12.41 0.33
N PHE A 155 8.40 -11.55 1.32
CA PHE A 155 7.86 -10.20 1.32
C PHE A 155 9.04 -9.21 1.30
N CYS A 156 9.05 -8.30 0.35
CA CYS A 156 10.10 -7.30 0.21
C CYS A 156 9.54 -5.91 0.49
N ARG A 157 10.21 -5.18 1.36
CA ARG A 157 9.96 -3.76 1.63
C ARG A 157 11.17 -2.95 1.20
N ILE A 158 10.94 -1.92 0.39
CA ILE A 158 11.94 -0.95 -0.05
C ILE A 158 11.71 0.33 0.74
N TYR A 159 12.74 0.84 1.41
CA TYR A 159 12.65 2.11 2.12
C TYR A 159 13.96 2.88 1.98
N GLU A 160 13.88 4.20 2.09
CA GLU A 160 15.02 5.11 2.00
C GLU A 160 15.26 5.70 3.39
N ASP A 161 16.53 5.79 3.77
CA ASP A 161 16.96 6.44 5.00
C ASP A 161 17.15 7.94 4.74
N ALA A 162 17.38 8.71 5.82
CA ALA A 162 17.63 10.14 5.79
C ALA A 162 18.82 10.57 4.90
N ASP A 163 19.72 9.65 4.60
CA ASP A 163 20.89 9.84 3.73
C ASP A 163 20.66 9.38 2.26
N ASP A 164 19.42 9.24 1.81
CA ASP A 164 19.02 8.74 0.49
C ASP A 164 19.56 7.31 0.19
N THR A 165 19.91 6.56 1.23
CA THR A 165 20.33 5.17 1.07
C THR A 165 19.11 4.26 1.00
N VAL A 166 19.02 3.47 -0.09
CA VAL A 166 17.92 2.53 -0.29
C VAL A 166 18.22 1.22 0.42
N TYR A 167 17.34 0.82 1.29
CA TYR A 167 17.36 -0.46 1.99
C TYR A 167 16.25 -1.37 1.48
N VAL A 168 16.52 -2.66 1.50
CA VAL A 168 15.53 -3.69 1.18
C VAL A 168 15.49 -4.68 2.33
N SER A 169 14.33 -4.81 2.94
CA SER A 169 14.05 -5.85 3.92
C SER A 169 13.29 -6.98 3.24
N VAL A 170 13.72 -8.23 3.50
CA VAL A 170 13.15 -9.45 2.88
C VAL A 170 12.74 -10.43 3.98
#